data_45709d9ab4874338f0e5281fd1ce94e6
#
_entry.id   45709d9ab4874338f0e5281fd1ce94e6
#
_cell.length_a   1.000
_cell.length_b   1.000
_cell.length_c   1.000
_cell.angle_alpha   90.00
_cell.angle_beta   90.00
_cell.angle_gamma   90.00
#
_symmetry.space_group_name_H-M   'P 1'
#
loop_
_entity.id
_entity.type
_entity.pdbx_description
1 polymer ?
#
loop_
_entity_poly.entity_id
_entity_poly.type
_entity_poly.pdbx_seq_one_letter_code
_entity_poly.pdbx_strand_id
1 'polypeptide(L)'
;LDRSIPQGKFTHLGIGLGISRHQLTLFMVFIGRHIHIDPVERLIRSAKETELSARLVNPQARLEGIWWYYEPYPEPLSLQRLRVGDVPPYWSDTKSWLRPQLPLGSYYASDGSRGEVELKSQGFKVKLPFSHGPGLYTGVVYLSTGGGSYPAGLISFVVRD
;
A
#
# COMPACT_ATOMS: atom_id res chain seq x y z
N LEU A 1 -31.04 -3.79 -0.81
CA LEU A 1 -29.74 -3.61 -0.13
C LEU A 1 -28.83 -4.84 -0.21
N ASP A 2 -29.38 -6.01 -0.50
CA ASP A 2 -28.69 -7.30 -0.37
C ASP A 2 -27.75 -7.65 -1.55
N ARG A 3 -27.82 -6.94 -2.66
CA ARG A 3 -27.00 -7.22 -3.88
C ARG A 3 -25.80 -6.30 -4.08
N SER A 4 -25.67 -5.24 -3.29
CA SER A 4 -24.63 -4.21 -3.49
C SER A 4 -23.37 -4.41 -2.63
N ILE A 5 -23.42 -5.30 -1.63
CA ILE A 5 -22.28 -5.56 -0.74
C ILE A 5 -21.72 -6.94 -1.08
N PRO A 6 -20.52 -7.03 -1.70
CA PRO A 6 -19.88 -8.32 -1.97
C PRO A 6 -19.60 -9.06 -0.67
N GLN A 7 -20.27 -10.18 -0.46
CA GLN A 7 -20.07 -11.00 0.73
C GLN A 7 -18.62 -11.50 0.83
N GLY A 8 -18.06 -11.46 2.03
CA GLY A 8 -16.73 -12.00 2.35
C GLY A 8 -15.52 -11.14 1.99
N LYS A 9 -15.72 -9.94 1.41
CA LYS A 9 -14.61 -9.04 1.05
C LYS A 9 -14.27 -8.00 2.11
N PHE A 10 -15.17 -7.77 3.07
CA PHE A 10 -15.00 -6.74 4.08
C PHE A 10 -14.93 -7.32 5.47
N THR A 11 -14.05 -6.78 6.29
CA THR A 11 -13.82 -7.20 7.68
C THR A 11 -14.28 -6.15 8.69
N HIS A 12 -14.46 -4.91 8.26
CA HIS A 12 -14.84 -3.79 9.10
C HIS A 12 -15.89 -2.93 8.40
N LEU A 13 -16.78 -2.35 9.18
CA LEU A 13 -17.77 -1.38 8.75
C LEU A 13 -17.64 -0.11 9.60
N GLY A 14 -17.45 1.02 8.92
CA GLY A 14 -17.58 2.34 9.52
C GLY A 14 -18.92 2.96 9.15
N ILE A 15 -19.63 3.55 10.12
CA ILE A 15 -20.89 4.24 9.89
C ILE A 15 -20.76 5.68 10.37
N GLY A 16 -21.12 6.61 9.50
CA GLY A 16 -21.20 8.03 9.81
C GLY A 16 -22.59 8.59 9.51
N LEU A 17 -23.07 9.49 10.35
CA LEU A 17 -24.36 10.15 10.19
C LEU A 17 -24.15 11.66 10.14
N GLY A 18 -24.59 12.27 9.03
CA GLY A 18 -24.66 13.71 8.87
C GLY A 18 -26.10 14.19 8.94
N ILE A 19 -26.37 15.22 9.76
CA ILE A 19 -27.70 15.81 9.91
C ILE A 19 -27.60 17.29 9.53
N SER A 20 -28.44 17.71 8.62
CA SER A 20 -28.68 19.12 8.31
C SER A 20 -30.16 19.46 8.53
N ARG A 21 -30.55 20.74 8.39
CA ARG A 21 -31.94 21.17 8.65
C ARG A 21 -32.99 20.41 7.84
N HIS A 22 -32.64 19.89 6.67
CA HIS A 22 -33.59 19.25 5.73
C HIS A 22 -33.10 17.90 5.19
N GLN A 23 -31.98 17.40 5.65
CA GLN A 23 -31.38 16.20 5.08
C GLN A 23 -30.69 15.36 6.16
N LEU A 24 -30.96 14.06 6.10
CA LEU A 24 -30.23 13.04 6.82
C LEU A 24 -29.32 12.30 5.81
N THR A 25 -28.03 12.28 6.06
CA THR A 25 -27.06 11.59 5.19
C THR A 25 -26.40 10.47 5.99
N LEU A 26 -26.50 9.25 5.48
CA LEU A 26 -25.83 8.09 6.05
C LEU A 26 -24.61 7.74 5.19
N PHE A 27 -23.43 7.72 5.80
CA PHE A 27 -22.20 7.26 5.19
C PHE A 27 -21.87 5.86 5.71
N MET A 28 -21.60 4.94 4.81
CA MET A 28 -21.11 3.60 5.14
C MET A 28 -19.78 3.38 4.44
N VAL A 29 -18.75 3.00 5.20
CA VAL A 29 -17.41 2.68 4.70
C VAL A 29 -17.13 1.21 5.01
N PHE A 30 -16.94 0.42 3.98
CA PHE A 30 -16.58 -0.99 4.09
C PHE A 30 -15.07 -1.15 3.89
N ILE A 31 -14.40 -1.79 4.84
CA ILE A 31 -12.95 -1.98 4.81
C ILE A 31 -12.64 -3.47 4.86
N GLY A 32 -11.91 -3.95 3.86
CA GLY A 32 -11.33 -5.29 3.86
C GLY A 32 -9.92 -5.28 4.45
N ARG A 33 -9.71 -5.97 5.57
CA ARG A 33 -8.36 -6.18 6.13
C ARG A 33 -7.82 -7.49 5.59
N HIS A 34 -6.89 -7.41 4.66
CA HIS A 34 -6.30 -8.57 3.99
C HIS A 34 -4.90 -8.93 4.52
N ILE A 35 -4.22 -7.96 5.11
CA ILE A 35 -2.89 -8.13 5.70
C ILE A 35 -2.83 -7.51 7.10
N HIS A 36 -1.97 -8.06 7.91
CA HIS A 36 -1.55 -7.48 9.18
C HIS A 36 -0.08 -7.11 9.06
N ILE A 37 0.21 -5.83 9.04
CA ILE A 37 1.58 -5.29 9.00
C ILE A 37 2.07 -5.19 10.44
N ASP A 38 3.24 -5.73 10.72
CA ASP A 38 3.86 -5.61 12.03
C ASP A 38 4.27 -4.15 12.28
N PRO A 39 4.29 -3.70 13.54
CA PRO A 39 4.67 -2.35 13.87
C PRO A 39 6.04 -1.99 13.28
N VAL A 40 6.10 -0.86 12.57
CA VAL A 40 7.32 -0.34 11.96
C VAL A 40 7.34 1.18 12.08
N GLU A 41 8.52 1.73 12.34
CA GLU A 41 8.71 3.17 12.33
C GLU A 41 8.47 3.72 10.92
N ARG A 42 7.60 4.73 10.82
CA ARG A 42 7.22 5.33 9.53
C ARG A 42 7.89 6.67 9.25
N LEU A 43 8.49 7.27 10.25
CA LEU A 43 9.33 8.44 10.10
C LEU A 43 10.79 7.99 10.15
N ILE A 44 11.42 7.91 9.00
CA ILE A 44 12.77 7.41 8.83
C ILE A 44 13.74 8.59 8.79
N ARG A 45 14.81 8.51 9.58
CA ARG A 45 15.88 9.49 9.58
C ARG A 45 17.18 8.80 9.17
N SER A 46 17.75 9.27 8.09
CA SER A 46 19.09 8.83 7.61
C SER A 46 19.26 7.34 7.34
N ALA A 47 18.19 6.53 7.28
CA ALA A 47 18.29 5.13 6.94
C ALA A 47 18.16 4.93 5.42
N LYS A 48 18.97 3.98 4.89
CA LYS A 48 18.91 3.61 3.47
C LYS A 48 17.84 2.58 3.15
N GLU A 49 17.38 1.85 4.15
CA GLU A 49 16.33 0.82 4.02
C GLU A 49 15.62 0.61 5.35
N THR A 50 14.43 0.03 5.31
CA THR A 50 13.73 -0.49 6.49
C THR A 50 13.21 -1.88 6.20
N GLU A 51 13.01 -2.67 7.25
CA GLU A 51 12.46 -4.01 7.15
C GLU A 51 10.96 -3.96 7.45
N LEU A 52 10.16 -4.55 6.57
CA LEU A 52 8.73 -4.71 6.73
C LEU A 52 8.39 -6.19 6.82
N SER A 53 7.64 -6.56 7.85
CA SER A 53 7.03 -7.88 7.97
C SER A 53 5.52 -7.76 8.00
N ALA A 54 4.85 -8.72 7.35
CA ALA A 54 3.39 -8.76 7.33
C ALA A 54 2.87 -10.19 7.30
N ARG A 55 1.67 -10.38 7.86
CA ARG A 55 0.93 -11.66 7.83
C ARG A 55 -0.32 -11.53 6.97
N LEU A 56 -0.64 -12.56 6.22
CA LEU A 56 -1.86 -12.66 5.43
C LEU A 56 -3.01 -13.09 6.33
N VAL A 57 -4.14 -12.40 6.22
CA VAL A 57 -5.37 -12.74 6.97
C VAL A 57 -6.03 -13.98 6.33
N ASN A 58 -6.03 -14.06 5.01
CA ASN A 58 -6.53 -15.23 4.29
C ASN A 58 -5.36 -16.18 3.96
N PRO A 59 -5.33 -17.41 4.48
CA PRO A 59 -4.26 -18.37 4.23
C PRO A 59 -4.22 -18.87 2.77
N GLN A 60 -5.29 -18.68 2.00
CA GLN A 60 -5.34 -19.03 0.58
C GLN A 60 -4.84 -17.90 -0.33
N ALA A 61 -4.67 -16.69 0.21
CA ALA A 61 -4.12 -15.59 -0.54
C ALA A 61 -2.61 -15.77 -0.73
N ARG A 62 -2.11 -15.33 -1.87
CA ARG A 62 -0.68 -15.36 -2.21
C ARG A 62 -0.20 -13.94 -2.48
N LEU A 63 1.00 -13.62 -2.03
CA LEU A 63 1.64 -12.36 -2.38
C LEU A 63 2.03 -12.39 -3.86
N GLU A 64 1.59 -11.41 -4.62
CA GLU A 64 2.05 -11.18 -5.99
C GLU A 64 3.25 -10.24 -6.04
N GLY A 65 3.27 -9.24 -5.16
CA GLY A 65 4.37 -8.28 -5.05
C GLY A 65 3.93 -6.99 -4.37
N ILE A 66 4.84 -6.03 -4.39
CA ILE A 66 4.63 -4.72 -3.79
C ILE A 66 5.04 -3.66 -4.80
N TRP A 67 4.10 -2.80 -5.23
CA TRP A 67 4.47 -1.56 -5.89
C TRP A 67 5.08 -0.63 -4.86
N TRP A 68 6.30 -0.17 -5.11
CA TRP A 68 7.06 0.74 -4.26
C TRP A 68 7.25 2.05 -4.99
N TYR A 69 6.56 3.09 -4.52
CA TYR A 69 6.54 4.43 -5.10
C TYR A 69 7.41 5.37 -4.29
N TYR A 70 8.08 6.28 -4.96
CA TYR A 70 8.77 7.39 -4.34
C TYR A 70 8.21 8.71 -4.87
N GLU A 71 8.10 9.67 -3.98
CA GLU A 71 7.63 11.03 -4.26
C GLU A 71 8.50 12.00 -3.48
N PRO A 72 9.13 13.00 -4.15
CA PRO A 72 9.82 14.07 -3.44
C PRO A 72 8.80 14.84 -2.60
N TYR A 73 9.27 15.55 -1.58
CA TYR A 73 8.38 16.43 -0.85
C TYR A 73 7.75 17.44 -1.81
N PRO A 74 6.41 17.62 -1.72
CA PRO A 74 5.76 18.61 -2.57
C PRO A 74 6.26 20.01 -2.23
N GLU A 75 6.46 20.82 -3.26
CA GLU A 75 6.71 22.24 -3.05
C GLU A 75 5.50 22.88 -2.37
N PRO A 76 5.72 23.82 -1.43
CA PRO A 76 4.62 24.54 -0.79
C PRO A 76 3.75 25.24 -1.84
N LEU A 77 2.46 24.90 -1.86
CA LEU A 77 1.50 25.57 -2.72
C LEU A 77 1.07 26.90 -2.10
N SER A 78 0.97 27.95 -2.92
CA SER A 78 0.40 29.21 -2.48
C SER A 78 -1.09 29.05 -2.14
N LEU A 79 -1.60 29.85 -1.20
CA LEU A 79 -3.03 29.88 -0.87
C LEU A 79 -3.90 30.17 -2.10
N GLN A 80 -3.40 30.95 -3.04
CA GLN A 80 -4.11 31.26 -4.28
C GLN A 80 -4.29 30.01 -5.15
N ARG A 81 -3.24 29.21 -5.33
CA ARG A 81 -3.32 27.96 -6.09
C ARG A 81 -4.27 26.94 -5.44
N LEU A 82 -4.23 26.83 -4.12
CA LEU A 82 -5.15 25.98 -3.36
C LEU A 82 -6.61 26.42 -3.50
N ARG A 83 -6.87 27.73 -3.49
CA ARG A 83 -8.26 28.30 -3.64
C ARG A 83 -8.86 28.04 -5.00
N VAL A 84 -8.06 28.06 -6.06
CA VAL A 84 -8.55 27.82 -7.43
C VAL A 84 -8.50 26.35 -7.83
N GLY A 85 -8.10 25.47 -6.91
CA GLY A 85 -8.01 24.03 -7.19
C GLY A 85 -6.87 23.65 -8.14
N ASP A 86 -5.90 24.56 -8.36
CA ASP A 86 -4.71 24.31 -9.17
C ASP A 86 -3.71 23.47 -8.35
N VAL A 87 -4.10 22.23 -8.08
CA VAL A 87 -3.24 21.24 -7.43
C VAL A 87 -2.77 20.31 -8.55
N PRO A 88 -1.45 20.21 -8.78
CA PRO A 88 -0.93 19.29 -9.78
C PRO A 88 -1.38 17.86 -9.47
N PRO A 89 -1.75 17.07 -10.48
CA PRO A 89 -2.09 15.67 -10.26
C PRO A 89 -0.88 14.97 -9.63
N TYR A 90 -1.15 14.29 -8.53
CA TYR A 90 -0.12 13.62 -7.75
C TYR A 90 0.06 12.20 -8.28
N TRP A 91 0.98 12.03 -9.22
CA TRP A 91 1.34 10.73 -9.77
C TRP A 91 2.84 10.53 -9.62
N SER A 92 3.22 9.46 -8.96
CA SER A 92 4.64 9.09 -8.91
C SER A 92 5.03 8.34 -10.18
N ASP A 93 5.94 8.93 -10.95
CA ASP A 93 6.57 8.24 -12.07
C ASP A 93 7.70 7.32 -11.61
N THR A 94 8.22 7.55 -10.39
CA THR A 94 9.29 6.74 -9.79
C THR A 94 8.69 5.60 -9.01
N LYS A 95 8.74 4.41 -9.61
CA LYS A 95 8.18 3.19 -9.01
C LYS A 95 9.01 1.96 -9.34
N SER A 96 9.02 1.00 -8.44
CA SER A 96 9.58 -0.33 -8.63
C SER A 96 8.60 -1.41 -8.20
N TRP A 97 8.71 -2.58 -8.80
CA TRP A 97 7.91 -3.74 -8.46
C TRP A 97 8.77 -4.73 -7.69
N LEU A 98 8.56 -4.85 -6.37
CA LEU A 98 9.26 -5.81 -5.52
C LEU A 98 8.52 -7.15 -5.60
N ARG A 99 9.22 -8.18 -6.04
CA ARG A 99 8.65 -9.49 -6.35
C ARG A 99 8.96 -10.51 -5.26
N PRO A 100 8.08 -11.52 -5.08
CA PRO A 100 8.36 -12.66 -4.22
C PRO A 100 9.67 -13.34 -4.63
N GLN A 101 10.44 -13.80 -3.65
CA GLN A 101 11.64 -14.57 -3.94
C GLN A 101 11.28 -15.94 -4.53
N LEU A 102 11.94 -16.27 -5.62
CA LEU A 102 11.86 -17.59 -6.23
C LEU A 102 12.73 -18.60 -5.45
N PRO A 103 12.43 -19.91 -5.57
CA PRO A 103 13.28 -20.96 -5.01
C PRO A 103 14.74 -20.86 -5.47
N LEU A 104 15.65 -21.44 -4.69
CA LEU A 104 17.07 -21.50 -5.05
C LEU A 104 17.26 -22.11 -6.44
N GLY A 105 18.06 -21.45 -7.27
CA GLY A 105 18.32 -21.85 -8.65
C GLY A 105 17.29 -21.37 -9.68
N SER A 106 16.21 -20.71 -9.25
CA SER A 106 15.22 -20.09 -10.14
C SER A 106 15.36 -18.56 -10.16
N TYR A 107 15.14 -17.97 -11.33
CA TYR A 107 15.32 -16.55 -11.57
C TYR A 107 14.21 -16.01 -12.46
N TYR A 108 13.84 -14.74 -12.28
CA TYR A 108 12.92 -14.06 -13.17
C TYR A 108 13.57 -13.83 -14.54
N ALA A 109 12.91 -14.26 -15.60
CA ALA A 109 13.45 -14.15 -16.97
C ALA A 109 13.63 -12.70 -17.43
N SER A 110 12.91 -11.76 -16.82
CA SER A 110 12.94 -10.33 -17.18
C SER A 110 14.26 -9.64 -16.84
N ASP A 111 14.93 -10.05 -15.76
CA ASP A 111 16.11 -9.34 -15.23
C ASP A 111 17.13 -10.25 -14.53
N GLY A 112 16.88 -11.55 -14.48
CA GLY A 112 17.76 -12.50 -13.81
C GLY A 112 17.77 -12.39 -12.27
N SER A 113 16.87 -11.59 -11.65
CA SER A 113 16.77 -11.50 -10.19
C SER A 113 16.04 -12.69 -9.60
N ARG A 114 16.22 -12.92 -8.31
CA ARG A 114 15.43 -13.89 -7.54
C ARG A 114 14.19 -13.28 -6.89
N GLY A 115 14.04 -11.97 -6.95
CA GLY A 115 13.03 -11.21 -6.22
C GLY A 115 13.53 -10.75 -4.83
N GLU A 116 12.84 -9.79 -4.27
CA GLU A 116 13.24 -9.04 -3.07
C GLU A 116 12.45 -9.44 -1.82
N VAL A 117 11.26 -10.04 -2.00
CA VAL A 117 10.32 -10.33 -0.91
C VAL A 117 10.43 -11.76 -0.47
N GLU A 118 10.92 -11.97 0.73
CA GLU A 118 11.00 -13.30 1.35
C GLU A 118 9.62 -13.78 1.77
N LEU A 119 9.17 -14.90 1.23
CA LEU A 119 7.90 -15.52 1.60
C LEU A 119 8.06 -16.32 2.90
N LYS A 120 7.08 -16.18 3.79
CA LYS A 120 6.90 -16.97 5.02
C LYS A 120 5.66 -17.85 4.90
N SER A 121 5.47 -18.77 5.83
CA SER A 121 4.33 -19.71 5.81
C SER A 121 2.95 -19.03 5.73
N GLN A 122 2.79 -17.88 6.36
CA GLN A 122 1.55 -17.10 6.36
C GLN A 122 1.81 -15.59 6.21
N GLY A 123 2.80 -15.21 5.40
CA GLY A 123 3.14 -13.81 5.26
C GLY A 123 4.38 -13.59 4.43
N PHE A 124 5.01 -12.45 4.66
CA PHE A 124 6.24 -12.08 3.96
C PHE A 124 7.10 -11.12 4.78
N LYS A 125 8.34 -11.01 4.37
CA LYS A 125 9.32 -10.06 4.89
C LYS A 125 10.04 -9.43 3.71
N VAL A 126 10.28 -8.12 3.78
CA VAL A 126 10.94 -7.37 2.70
C VAL A 126 11.79 -6.25 3.27
N LYS A 127 12.91 -5.98 2.63
CA LYS A 127 13.69 -4.77 2.84
C LYS A 127 13.24 -3.73 1.82
N LEU A 128 12.74 -2.62 2.33
CA LEU A 128 12.22 -1.51 1.54
C LEU A 128 13.32 -0.46 1.37
N PRO A 129 13.84 -0.24 0.14
CA PRO A 129 14.95 0.69 -0.08
C PRO A 129 14.46 2.13 -0.14
N PHE A 130 15.21 3.06 0.42
CA PHE A 130 15.02 4.51 0.32
C PHE A 130 16.08 5.13 -0.61
N SER A 131 16.18 4.60 -1.82
CA SER A 131 17.26 4.89 -2.76
C SER A 131 17.21 6.28 -3.40
N HIS A 132 16.09 6.99 -3.28
CA HIS A 132 15.88 8.30 -3.87
C HIS A 132 16.06 9.47 -2.89
N GLY A 133 16.47 9.17 -1.64
CA GLY A 133 16.67 10.19 -0.61
C GLY A 133 15.39 10.62 0.11
N PRO A 134 15.37 11.85 0.69
CA PRO A 134 14.23 12.37 1.43
C PRO A 134 12.98 12.48 0.58
N GLY A 135 11.82 12.18 1.17
CA GLY A 135 10.53 12.19 0.49
C GLY A 135 9.52 11.24 1.10
N LEU A 136 8.46 11.01 0.37
CA LEU A 136 7.39 10.08 0.71
C LEU A 136 7.58 8.79 -0.10
N TYR A 137 7.61 7.67 0.61
CA TYR A 137 7.63 6.34 -0.01
C TYR A 137 6.33 5.62 0.32
N THR A 138 5.71 5.02 -0.69
CA THR A 138 4.46 4.31 -0.52
C THR A 138 4.52 2.92 -1.12
N GLY A 139 4.27 1.92 -0.29
CA GLY A 139 4.13 0.52 -0.70
C GLY A 139 2.66 0.14 -0.85
N VAL A 140 2.30 -0.39 -2.02
CA VAL A 140 0.99 -1.00 -2.25
C VAL A 140 1.18 -2.50 -2.42
N VAL A 141 0.69 -3.26 -1.46
CA VAL A 141 0.79 -4.72 -1.44
C VAL A 141 -0.31 -5.32 -2.28
N TYR A 142 0.05 -6.18 -3.23
CA TYR A 142 -0.89 -6.93 -4.05
C TYR A 142 -0.92 -8.40 -3.66
N LEU A 143 -2.12 -8.89 -3.48
CA LEU A 143 -2.39 -10.30 -3.25
C LEU A 143 -3.21 -10.87 -4.40
N SER A 144 -3.10 -12.17 -4.59
CA SER A 144 -3.98 -12.94 -5.47
C SER A 144 -4.72 -14.05 -4.71
N THR A 145 -5.89 -14.35 -5.23
CA THR A 145 -6.68 -15.54 -4.91
C THR A 145 -7.17 -16.15 -6.21
N GLY A 146 -7.86 -17.26 -6.19
CA GLY A 146 -8.43 -17.85 -7.39
C GLY A 146 -9.32 -16.94 -8.26
N GLY A 147 -9.67 -15.75 -7.79
CA GLY A 147 -10.47 -14.74 -8.48
C GLY A 147 -9.69 -13.58 -9.07
N GLY A 148 -8.36 -13.58 -9.02
CA GLY A 148 -7.49 -12.54 -9.56
C GLY A 148 -6.70 -11.75 -8.52
N SER A 149 -5.98 -10.72 -8.99
CA SER A 149 -5.12 -9.85 -8.21
C SER A 149 -5.89 -8.64 -7.67
N TYR A 150 -5.55 -8.20 -6.47
CA TYR A 150 -6.15 -7.01 -5.85
C TYR A 150 -5.18 -6.31 -4.89
N PRO A 151 -5.30 -4.99 -4.70
CA PRO A 151 -4.55 -4.26 -3.68
C PRO A 151 -5.08 -4.63 -2.29
N ALA A 152 -4.21 -5.14 -1.43
CA ALA A 152 -4.55 -5.70 -0.13
C ALA A 152 -4.14 -4.81 1.04
N GLY A 153 -3.21 -3.90 0.83
CA GLY A 153 -2.74 -2.98 1.85
C GLY A 153 -1.86 -1.89 1.30
N LEU A 154 -1.79 -0.81 2.05
CA LEU A 154 -0.96 0.35 1.75
C LEU A 154 -0.18 0.73 2.99
N ILE A 155 1.09 1.06 2.81
CA ILE A 155 1.96 1.58 3.86
C ILE A 155 2.80 2.73 3.30
N SER A 156 2.90 3.82 4.06
CA SER A 156 3.71 4.97 3.66
C SER A 156 4.76 5.29 4.72
N PHE A 157 5.91 5.75 4.25
CA PHE A 157 7.05 6.19 5.04
C PHE A 157 7.44 7.60 4.65
N VAL A 158 7.77 8.39 5.63
CA VAL A 158 8.34 9.73 5.47
C VAL A 158 9.83 9.63 5.75
N VAL A 159 10.66 9.88 4.75
CA VAL A 159 12.12 9.85 4.90
C VAL A 159 12.64 11.29 4.97
N ARG A 160 13.37 11.61 6.01
CA ARG A 160 13.97 12.93 6.25
C ARG A 160 15.49 12.81 6.36
N ASP A 161 16.16 13.92 6.12
CA ASP A 161 17.58 14.11 6.43
C ASP A 161 17.87 13.98 7.91
#